data_053418f15637176317e99aa491d72f5c
#
_entry.id   053418f15637176317e99aa491d72f5c
#
_cell.length_a   1.000
_cell.length_b   1.000
_cell.length_c   1.000
_cell.angle_alpha   90.00
_cell.angle_beta   90.00
_cell.angle_gamma   90.00
#
_symmetry.space_group_name_H-M   'P 1'
#
loop_
_entity.id
_entity.type
_entity.pdbx_description
1 polymer ?
#
loop_
_entity_poly.entity_id
_entity_poly.type
_entity_poly.pdbx_seq_one_letter_code
_entity_poly.pdbx_strand_id
1 'polypeptide(L)'
;MRFSTDAMSVRKNIKTLMKTKIERNIMQKLIRCLALSMIAMGVSTSYASNATQVTGTASSTYAKTKYPMVFVHGVAGFSRVGSDPLGVDYWHQILPDLARNGANVWATRLSPFNSNEIRGEQLAQQVEEIIAITGQPKVNLIGHSQGGPTIRYVAGIMPNKVASLTSVSGTHKGSPVASLIMNVDGTILGTAGSAVVNFFSGAITWSQGLDPKSYPHDALAAGRSISVEGSTQFNTRFPMGVPTTTCGEGNYQEKGIYMYSFSGTRAVTNILDPLDPLFAGTSLIVDITGDNDGMVSRCSAKFGKTVRDNLPWNHADEVNQVLGLKSLFAPDPIDIYRQHANRLKLQGL
;
A
#
# COMPACT_ATOMS: atom_id res chain seq x y z
N MET A 1 39.57 31.60 65.26
CA MET A 1 39.88 31.75 63.84
C MET A 1 39.53 30.49 63.05
N ARG A 2 38.20 30.15 62.75
CA ARG A 2 37.80 29.02 61.93
C ARG A 2 36.58 29.32 61.08
N PHE A 3 36.22 30.58 60.82
CA PHE A 3 35.02 30.94 60.01
C PHE A 3 35.34 31.46 58.60
N SER A 4 36.62 31.50 58.17
CA SER A 4 36.98 32.08 56.86
C SER A 4 37.08 31.05 55.70
N THR A 5 37.26 29.77 56.01
CA THR A 5 37.49 28.74 55.01
C THR A 5 36.18 28.19 54.40
N ASP A 6 35.07 28.18 55.12
CA ASP A 6 33.78 27.65 54.65
C ASP A 6 33.10 28.58 53.63
N ALA A 7 33.17 29.89 53.81
CA ALA A 7 32.56 30.85 52.89
C ALA A 7 33.20 30.84 51.48
N MET A 8 34.49 30.54 51.42
CA MET A 8 35.23 30.48 50.16
C MET A 8 34.96 29.19 49.42
N SER A 9 34.77 28.05 50.09
CA SER A 9 34.38 26.75 49.53
C SER A 9 32.95 26.78 48.99
N VAL A 10 32.02 27.36 49.74
CA VAL A 10 30.62 27.53 49.31
C VAL A 10 30.51 28.42 48.06
N ARG A 11 31.25 29.55 48.01
CA ARG A 11 31.29 30.40 46.81
C ARG A 11 31.86 29.70 45.58
N LYS A 12 32.86 28.84 45.73
CA LYS A 12 33.47 28.08 44.64
C LYS A 12 32.51 27.03 44.13
N ASN A 13 31.78 26.33 44.99
CA ASN A 13 30.77 25.36 44.63
C ASN A 13 29.55 26.00 43.92
N ILE A 14 29.08 27.15 44.36
CA ILE A 14 27.99 27.89 43.71
C ILE A 14 28.41 28.36 42.31
N LYS A 15 29.64 28.88 42.14
CA LYS A 15 30.14 29.27 40.81
C LYS A 15 30.24 28.09 39.86
N THR A 16 30.66 26.90 40.32
CA THR A 16 30.76 25.68 39.54
C THR A 16 29.38 25.17 39.17
N LEU A 17 28.41 25.17 40.08
CA LEU A 17 27.02 24.82 39.84
C LEU A 17 26.31 25.77 38.87
N MET A 18 26.57 27.07 38.96
CA MET A 18 26.03 28.05 38.02
C MET A 18 26.65 27.90 36.63
N LYS A 19 27.94 27.64 36.51
CA LYS A 19 28.61 27.39 35.23
C LYS A 19 28.04 26.16 34.54
N THR A 20 27.89 25.04 35.26
CA THR A 20 27.28 23.81 34.69
C THR A 20 25.82 23.98 34.30
N LYS A 21 25.05 24.79 35.05
CA LYS A 21 23.66 25.08 34.71
C LYS A 21 23.53 25.97 33.45
N ILE A 22 24.45 26.95 33.30
CA ILE A 22 24.50 27.81 32.12
C ILE A 22 24.93 27.00 30.89
N GLU A 23 25.96 26.16 31.00
CA GLU A 23 26.43 25.28 29.92
C GLU A 23 25.33 24.28 29.47
N ARG A 24 24.59 23.72 30.44
CA ARG A 24 23.46 22.84 30.16
C ARG A 24 22.32 23.57 29.47
N ASN A 25 22.01 24.80 29.88
CA ASN A 25 20.97 25.63 29.22
C ASN A 25 21.37 26.06 27.80
N ILE A 26 22.65 26.39 27.59
CA ILE A 26 23.19 26.74 26.26
C ILE A 26 23.13 25.49 25.34
N MET A 27 23.54 24.32 25.84
CA MET A 27 23.49 23.06 25.10
C MET A 27 22.05 22.68 24.74
N GLN A 28 21.10 22.84 25.67
CA GLN A 28 19.67 22.57 25.36
C GLN A 28 19.10 23.57 24.35
N LYS A 29 19.50 24.83 24.36
CA LYS A 29 19.10 25.81 23.32
C LYS A 29 19.73 25.49 21.99
N LEU A 30 21.00 25.10 21.96
CA LEU A 30 21.67 24.65 20.71
C LEU A 30 21.04 23.39 20.12
N ILE A 31 20.70 22.41 20.97
CA ILE A 31 19.98 21.18 20.52
C ILE A 31 18.58 21.52 19.99
N ARG A 32 17.85 22.45 20.63
CA ARG A 32 16.54 22.92 20.13
C ARG A 32 16.66 23.71 18.84
N CYS A 33 17.69 24.56 18.69
CA CYS A 33 17.94 25.26 17.43
C CYS A 33 18.38 24.32 16.32
N LEU A 34 19.19 23.30 16.61
CA LEU A 34 19.56 22.25 15.66
C LEU A 34 18.36 21.36 15.29
N ALA A 35 17.50 21.02 16.25
CA ALA A 35 16.28 20.28 15.98
C ALA A 35 15.28 21.10 15.15
N LEU A 36 15.14 22.41 15.42
CA LEU A 36 14.30 23.31 14.62
C LEU A 36 14.88 23.58 13.23
N SER A 37 16.20 23.63 13.06
CA SER A 37 16.83 23.76 11.73
C SER A 37 16.79 22.47 10.94
N MET A 38 16.77 21.28 11.57
CA MET A 38 16.53 20.01 10.90
C MET A 38 15.06 19.82 10.48
N ILE A 39 14.11 20.45 11.19
CA ILE A 39 12.69 20.49 10.77
C ILE A 39 12.48 21.50 9.63
N ALA A 40 13.30 22.55 9.54
CA ALA A 40 13.25 23.56 8.46
C ALA A 40 14.04 23.14 7.20
N MET A 41 15.05 22.29 7.33
CA MET A 41 15.58 21.51 6.21
C MET A 41 14.73 20.24 6.15
N GLY A 42 13.59 20.33 5.44
CA GLY A 42 12.89 19.14 5.00
C GLY A 42 13.96 18.29 4.30
N VAL A 43 14.40 17.21 4.94
CA VAL A 43 15.04 16.11 4.24
C VAL A 43 13.91 15.54 3.38
N SER A 44 13.73 16.14 2.21
CA SER A 44 13.07 15.50 1.09
C SER A 44 13.94 14.29 0.82
N THR A 45 13.63 13.16 1.46
CA THR A 45 14.04 11.88 0.90
C THR A 45 13.40 11.88 -0.47
N SER A 46 14.15 12.25 -1.50
CA SER A 46 13.70 12.10 -2.87
C SER A 46 13.65 10.60 -3.10
N TYR A 47 12.50 10.00 -2.79
CA TYR A 47 12.16 8.70 -3.32
C TYR A 47 12.13 8.90 -4.83
N ALA A 48 12.91 8.10 -5.57
CA ALA A 48 12.83 8.10 -7.02
C ALA A 48 11.42 7.61 -7.37
N SER A 49 10.51 8.55 -7.58
CA SER A 49 9.12 8.27 -7.86
C SER A 49 8.92 8.39 -9.36
N ASN A 50 8.82 7.28 -10.04
CA ASN A 50 8.43 7.28 -11.44
C ASN A 50 7.33 6.26 -11.65
N ALA A 51 6.09 6.68 -11.42
CA ALA A 51 4.95 5.94 -11.93
C ALA A 51 5.10 5.79 -13.45
N THR A 52 4.80 4.62 -13.96
CA THR A 52 4.93 4.33 -15.39
C THR A 52 3.56 4.48 -16.06
N GLN A 53 3.46 5.40 -17.01
CA GLN A 53 2.29 5.48 -17.87
C GLN A 53 2.25 4.28 -18.83
N VAL A 54 1.14 3.57 -18.87
CA VAL A 54 0.91 2.52 -19.87
C VAL A 54 0.16 3.14 -21.03
N THR A 55 0.81 3.16 -22.20
CA THR A 55 0.28 3.75 -23.43
C THR A 55 -0.18 2.68 -24.39
N GLY A 56 -1.12 3.03 -25.27
CA GLY A 56 -1.58 2.18 -26.34
C GLY A 56 -2.43 3.00 -27.33
N THR A 57 -2.51 2.55 -28.57
CA THR A 57 -3.42 3.18 -29.55
C THR A 57 -4.85 2.89 -29.15
N ALA A 58 -5.59 3.93 -28.78
CA ALA A 58 -6.97 3.80 -28.37
C ALA A 58 -7.86 3.42 -29.59
N SER A 59 -8.55 2.29 -29.47
CA SER A 59 -9.55 1.82 -30.44
C SER A 59 -10.98 2.15 -30.01
N SER A 60 -11.18 2.54 -28.77
CA SER A 60 -12.48 2.95 -28.23
C SER A 60 -12.31 4.01 -27.14
N THR A 61 -13.44 4.57 -26.69
CA THR A 61 -13.50 5.49 -25.53
C THR A 61 -14.25 4.88 -24.35
N TYR A 62 -14.47 3.57 -24.37
CA TYR A 62 -15.31 2.88 -23.39
C TYR A 62 -14.79 3.09 -21.95
N ALA A 63 -13.47 2.99 -21.74
CA ALA A 63 -12.83 3.16 -20.45
C ALA A 63 -12.27 4.59 -20.22
N LYS A 64 -12.58 5.58 -21.06
CA LYS A 64 -12.05 6.94 -20.97
C LYS A 64 -12.64 7.70 -19.78
N THR A 65 -12.03 7.52 -18.61
CA THR A 65 -12.35 8.26 -17.37
C THR A 65 -11.95 9.74 -17.49
N LYS A 66 -12.56 10.59 -16.68
CA LYS A 66 -12.20 12.01 -16.59
C LYS A 66 -10.81 12.20 -15.97
N TYR A 67 -10.52 11.46 -14.92
CA TYR A 67 -9.25 11.53 -14.19
C TYR A 67 -8.39 10.29 -14.49
N PRO A 68 -7.05 10.40 -14.44
CA PRO A 68 -6.16 9.26 -14.61
C PRO A 68 -6.48 8.12 -13.63
N MET A 69 -6.34 6.90 -14.08
CA MET A 69 -6.46 5.70 -13.26
C MET A 69 -5.05 5.26 -12.82
N VAL A 70 -4.83 5.19 -11.52
CA VAL A 70 -3.52 4.89 -10.91
C VAL A 70 -3.61 3.56 -10.16
N PHE A 71 -2.84 2.59 -10.58
CA PHE A 71 -2.87 1.21 -10.12
C PHE A 71 -1.76 0.92 -9.12
N VAL A 72 -2.15 0.40 -7.96
CA VAL A 72 -1.31 0.22 -6.76
C VAL A 72 -1.25 -1.25 -6.38
N HIS A 73 -0.07 -1.85 -6.54
CA HIS A 73 0.17 -3.27 -6.26
C HIS A 73 0.11 -3.60 -4.76
N GLY A 74 -0.04 -4.88 -4.42
CA GLY A 74 -0.03 -5.41 -3.05
C GLY A 74 1.37 -5.64 -2.48
N VAL A 75 1.42 -6.41 -1.38
CA VAL A 75 2.67 -6.94 -0.82
C VAL A 75 3.37 -7.86 -1.83
N ALA A 76 4.70 -7.91 -1.81
CA ALA A 76 5.51 -8.60 -2.81
C ALA A 76 5.25 -8.15 -4.26
N GLY A 77 4.54 -7.04 -4.46
CA GLY A 77 4.17 -6.56 -5.78
C GLY A 77 5.27 -5.74 -6.45
N PHE A 78 5.02 -5.46 -7.71
CA PHE A 78 5.94 -4.76 -8.61
C PHE A 78 5.14 -4.01 -9.68
N SER A 79 5.74 -3.13 -10.45
CA SER A 79 5.08 -2.62 -11.67
C SER A 79 5.29 -3.58 -12.83
N ARG A 80 6.57 -3.89 -13.12
CA ARG A 80 7.01 -4.86 -14.13
C ARG A 80 8.31 -5.51 -13.69
N VAL A 81 8.44 -6.79 -13.88
CA VAL A 81 9.67 -7.57 -13.67
C VAL A 81 10.16 -8.10 -15.01
N GLY A 82 11.46 -7.92 -15.27
CA GLY A 82 12.08 -8.26 -16.57
C GLY A 82 11.92 -7.18 -17.62
N SER A 83 12.62 -7.36 -18.73
CA SER A 83 12.62 -6.48 -19.90
C SER A 83 11.83 -7.08 -21.06
N ASP A 84 11.42 -6.24 -22.02
CA ASP A 84 10.77 -6.72 -23.25
C ASP A 84 11.70 -7.68 -24.03
N PRO A 85 11.14 -8.75 -24.62
CA PRO A 85 9.71 -9.13 -24.65
C PRO A 85 9.25 -10.05 -23.50
N LEU A 86 10.14 -10.41 -22.56
CA LEU A 86 9.89 -11.43 -21.53
C LEU A 86 9.40 -10.86 -20.19
N GLY A 87 9.23 -9.54 -20.09
CA GLY A 87 8.80 -8.92 -18.85
C GLY A 87 7.35 -9.23 -18.50
N VAL A 88 7.09 -9.36 -17.18
CA VAL A 88 5.76 -9.63 -16.63
C VAL A 88 5.29 -8.40 -15.85
N ASP A 89 4.09 -7.91 -16.16
CA ASP A 89 3.44 -6.83 -15.44
C ASP A 89 2.61 -7.39 -14.27
N TYR A 90 2.60 -6.68 -13.13
CA TYR A 90 1.74 -7.06 -11.99
C TYR A 90 0.26 -7.10 -12.39
N TRP A 91 -0.18 -6.14 -13.18
CA TRP A 91 -1.53 -6.03 -13.73
C TRP A 91 -1.58 -6.64 -15.13
N HIS A 92 -1.33 -7.95 -15.21
CA HIS A 92 -1.13 -8.63 -16.49
C HIS A 92 -2.29 -8.40 -17.47
N GLN A 93 -1.98 -7.80 -18.64
CA GLN A 93 -2.92 -7.45 -19.71
C GLN A 93 -4.05 -6.45 -19.33
N ILE A 94 -4.25 -6.12 -18.06
CA ILE A 94 -5.30 -5.20 -17.58
C ILE A 94 -5.02 -3.77 -18.05
N LEU A 95 -3.83 -3.23 -17.73
CA LEU A 95 -3.51 -1.84 -18.07
C LEU A 95 -3.41 -1.62 -19.59
N PRO A 96 -2.77 -2.48 -20.38
CA PRO A 96 -2.77 -2.35 -21.83
C PRO A 96 -4.18 -2.38 -22.43
N ASP A 97 -5.09 -3.20 -21.90
CA ASP A 97 -6.48 -3.23 -22.36
C ASP A 97 -7.22 -1.92 -22.05
N LEU A 98 -7.09 -1.41 -20.84
CA LEU A 98 -7.70 -0.14 -20.46
C LEU A 98 -7.17 1.02 -21.33
N ALA A 99 -5.87 1.05 -21.62
CA ALA A 99 -5.27 2.06 -22.49
C ALA A 99 -5.85 1.97 -23.92
N ARG A 100 -5.96 0.77 -24.49
CA ARG A 100 -6.62 0.55 -25.79
C ARG A 100 -8.09 0.98 -25.80
N ASN A 101 -8.74 0.97 -24.63
CA ASN A 101 -10.12 1.44 -24.46
C ASN A 101 -10.22 2.91 -24.02
N GLY A 102 -9.13 3.68 -24.13
CA GLY A 102 -9.08 5.13 -24.00
C GLY A 102 -8.81 5.65 -22.58
N ALA A 103 -8.52 4.78 -21.61
CA ALA A 103 -8.15 5.22 -20.28
C ALA A 103 -6.72 5.78 -20.24
N ASN A 104 -6.51 6.80 -19.42
CA ASN A 104 -5.18 7.27 -19.02
C ASN A 104 -4.74 6.47 -17.78
N VAL A 105 -3.87 5.49 -17.96
CA VAL A 105 -3.52 4.51 -16.91
C VAL A 105 -2.05 4.57 -16.51
N TRP A 106 -1.81 4.42 -15.20
CA TRP A 106 -0.50 4.51 -14.57
C TRP A 106 -0.29 3.33 -13.63
N ALA A 107 0.87 2.68 -13.73
CA ALA A 107 1.34 1.68 -12.77
C ALA A 107 2.31 2.34 -11.79
N THR A 108 2.05 2.20 -10.49
CA THR A 108 2.93 2.73 -9.45
C THR A 108 4.11 1.80 -9.15
N ARG A 109 5.18 2.36 -8.64
CA ARG A 109 6.35 1.65 -8.11
C ARG A 109 6.45 1.97 -6.63
N LEU A 110 6.18 1.00 -5.78
CA LEU A 110 6.26 1.13 -4.33
C LEU A 110 7.18 0.07 -3.76
N SER A 111 7.65 0.26 -2.54
CA SER A 111 8.36 -0.80 -1.80
C SER A 111 7.53 -2.08 -1.81
N PRO A 112 8.05 -3.21 -2.30
CA PRO A 112 7.33 -4.49 -2.32
C PRO A 112 6.90 -4.95 -0.93
N PHE A 113 7.74 -4.67 0.07
CA PHE A 113 7.49 -4.99 1.47
C PHE A 113 7.78 -3.75 2.32
N ASN A 114 6.76 -3.11 2.83
CA ASN A 114 6.87 -2.06 3.84
C ASN A 114 5.49 -1.75 4.45
N SER A 115 5.44 -0.85 5.43
CA SER A 115 4.19 -0.42 6.05
C SER A 115 3.27 0.32 5.07
N ASN A 116 1.97 0.35 5.38
CA ASN A 116 0.98 1.10 4.60
C ASN A 116 1.34 2.57 4.51
N GLU A 117 1.94 3.13 5.56
CA GLU A 117 2.35 4.53 5.64
C GLU A 117 3.51 4.85 4.70
N ILE A 118 4.60 4.07 4.75
CA ILE A 118 5.76 4.29 3.85
C ILE A 118 5.34 4.14 2.39
N ARG A 119 4.56 3.10 2.07
CA ARG A 119 4.01 2.91 0.72
C ARG A 119 3.05 4.03 0.34
N GLY A 120 2.28 4.53 1.31
CA GLY A 120 1.37 5.65 1.14
C GLY A 120 2.09 6.96 0.81
N GLU A 121 3.20 7.27 1.49
CA GLU A 121 4.04 8.43 1.17
C GLU A 121 4.66 8.33 -0.24
N GLN A 122 5.16 7.15 -0.62
CA GLN A 122 5.65 6.90 -1.98
C GLN A 122 4.54 7.10 -3.02
N LEU A 123 3.32 6.62 -2.73
CA LEU A 123 2.18 6.80 -3.60
C LEU A 123 1.75 8.26 -3.70
N ALA A 124 1.74 8.99 -2.59
CA ALA A 124 1.38 10.42 -2.55
C ALA A 124 2.27 11.25 -3.49
N GLN A 125 3.59 11.01 -3.48
CA GLN A 125 4.52 11.66 -4.39
C GLN A 125 4.23 11.33 -5.86
N GLN A 126 3.96 10.06 -6.18
CA GLN A 126 3.62 9.64 -7.54
C GLN A 126 2.26 10.22 -8.00
N VAL A 127 1.29 10.38 -7.10
CA VAL A 127 0.02 11.04 -7.39
C VAL A 127 0.24 12.51 -7.75
N GLU A 128 1.08 13.23 -7.01
CA GLU A 128 1.43 14.62 -7.34
C GLU A 128 2.13 14.74 -8.69
N GLU A 129 3.05 13.84 -8.99
CA GLU A 129 3.74 13.76 -10.28
C GLU A 129 2.74 13.51 -11.43
N ILE A 130 1.83 12.53 -11.29
CA ILE A 130 0.81 12.22 -12.31
C ILE A 130 -0.12 13.43 -12.53
N ILE A 131 -0.53 14.10 -11.47
CA ILE A 131 -1.34 15.31 -11.54
C ILE A 131 -0.60 16.42 -12.32
N ALA A 132 0.69 16.62 -12.03
CA ALA A 132 1.50 17.62 -12.72
C ALA A 132 1.69 17.29 -14.22
N ILE A 133 1.95 16.01 -14.55
CA ILE A 133 2.15 15.56 -15.93
C ILE A 133 0.84 15.63 -16.74
N THR A 134 -0.27 15.22 -16.13
CA THR A 134 -1.56 15.12 -16.84
C THR A 134 -2.37 16.42 -16.86
N GLY A 135 -2.01 17.38 -16.01
CA GLY A 135 -2.79 18.60 -15.79
C GLY A 135 -4.16 18.36 -15.15
N GLN A 136 -4.43 17.14 -14.68
CA GLN A 136 -5.71 16.80 -14.04
C GLN A 136 -5.64 17.08 -12.54
N PRO A 137 -6.71 17.64 -11.92
CA PRO A 137 -6.66 18.01 -10.50
C PRO A 137 -6.77 16.80 -9.55
N LYS A 138 -7.19 15.64 -10.04
CA LYS A 138 -7.45 14.43 -9.24
C LYS A 138 -7.05 13.16 -9.98
N VAL A 139 -6.99 12.06 -9.25
CA VAL A 139 -6.79 10.70 -9.77
C VAL A 139 -7.86 9.74 -9.26
N ASN A 140 -8.09 8.65 -9.99
CA ASN A 140 -8.82 7.46 -9.55
C ASN A 140 -7.79 6.42 -9.10
N LEU A 141 -7.77 6.05 -7.82
CA LEU A 141 -6.83 5.09 -7.24
C LEU A 141 -7.43 3.69 -7.21
N ILE A 142 -6.71 2.71 -7.71
CA ILE A 142 -7.10 1.29 -7.70
C ILE A 142 -6.01 0.51 -6.96
N GLY A 143 -6.33 -0.09 -5.82
CA GLY A 143 -5.37 -0.81 -4.98
C GLY A 143 -5.74 -2.26 -4.78
N HIS A 144 -4.81 -3.17 -5.05
CA HIS A 144 -4.96 -4.60 -4.80
C HIS A 144 -4.29 -5.00 -3.48
N SER A 145 -4.92 -5.88 -2.71
CA SER A 145 -4.32 -6.42 -1.47
C SER A 145 -3.91 -5.30 -0.51
N GLN A 146 -2.64 -5.25 -0.08
CA GLN A 146 -2.08 -4.13 0.69
C GLN A 146 -2.22 -2.77 -0.02
N GLY A 147 -2.38 -2.75 -1.34
CA GLY A 147 -2.69 -1.53 -2.09
C GLY A 147 -3.99 -0.88 -1.65
N GLY A 148 -4.97 -1.65 -1.13
CA GLY A 148 -6.23 -1.12 -0.59
C GLY A 148 -6.02 -0.14 0.57
N PRO A 149 -5.40 -0.53 1.70
CA PRO A 149 -5.03 0.42 2.75
C PRO A 149 -4.04 1.50 2.28
N THR A 150 -3.12 1.21 1.35
CA THR A 150 -2.20 2.20 0.80
C THR A 150 -2.93 3.36 0.10
N ILE A 151 -3.95 3.09 -0.73
CA ILE A 151 -4.74 4.16 -1.37
C ILE A 151 -5.60 4.93 -0.37
N ARG A 152 -6.06 4.28 0.72
CA ARG A 152 -6.78 4.95 1.81
C ARG A 152 -5.90 5.93 2.57
N TYR A 153 -4.62 5.59 2.77
CA TYR A 153 -3.65 6.52 3.35
C TYR A 153 -3.61 7.82 2.54
N VAL A 154 -3.41 7.73 1.22
CA VAL A 154 -3.36 8.90 0.33
C VAL A 154 -4.66 9.71 0.38
N ALA A 155 -5.82 9.06 0.34
CA ALA A 155 -7.10 9.76 0.46
C ALA A 155 -7.27 10.44 1.84
N GLY A 156 -6.65 9.91 2.88
CA GLY A 156 -6.64 10.51 4.21
C GLY A 156 -5.81 11.79 4.30
N ILE A 157 -4.62 11.81 3.68
CA ILE A 157 -3.69 12.95 3.77
C ILE A 157 -3.91 14.00 2.67
N MET A 158 -4.40 13.61 1.49
CA MET A 158 -4.64 14.52 0.37
C MET A 158 -6.01 14.29 -0.33
N PRO A 159 -7.13 14.39 0.39
CA PRO A 159 -8.46 14.02 -0.12
C PRO A 159 -8.88 14.85 -1.35
N ASN A 160 -8.42 16.06 -1.48
CA ASN A 160 -8.71 16.95 -2.61
C ASN A 160 -8.02 16.50 -3.93
N LYS A 161 -7.06 15.60 -3.88
CA LYS A 161 -6.36 15.04 -5.05
C LYS A 161 -6.94 13.70 -5.51
N VAL A 162 -7.91 13.14 -4.79
CA VAL A 162 -8.51 11.83 -5.07
C VAL A 162 -9.95 11.99 -5.52
N ALA A 163 -10.33 11.35 -6.61
CA ALA A 163 -11.71 11.33 -7.12
C ALA A 163 -12.44 10.05 -6.69
N SER A 164 -11.76 8.90 -6.77
CA SER A 164 -12.30 7.64 -6.29
C SER A 164 -11.21 6.71 -5.74
N LEU A 165 -11.64 5.81 -4.89
CA LEU A 165 -10.87 4.65 -4.40
C LEU A 165 -11.57 3.38 -4.85
N THR A 166 -10.82 2.45 -5.43
CA THR A 166 -11.30 1.10 -5.73
C THR A 166 -10.37 0.10 -5.07
N SER A 167 -10.89 -0.68 -4.16
CA SER A 167 -10.15 -1.72 -3.46
C SER A 167 -10.47 -3.09 -4.06
N VAL A 168 -9.43 -3.81 -4.43
CA VAL A 168 -9.50 -5.19 -4.94
C VAL A 168 -8.87 -6.08 -3.89
N SER A 169 -9.68 -6.90 -3.23
CA SER A 169 -9.28 -7.75 -2.10
C SER A 169 -8.35 -7.06 -1.10
N GLY A 170 -8.67 -5.80 -0.77
CA GLY A 170 -7.88 -5.02 0.18
C GLY A 170 -7.95 -5.57 1.60
N THR A 171 -6.84 -5.54 2.32
CA THR A 171 -6.73 -6.02 3.71
C THR A 171 -7.32 -5.01 4.71
N HIS A 172 -8.60 -4.60 4.53
CA HIS A 172 -9.20 -3.55 5.35
C HIS A 172 -9.46 -3.97 6.80
N LYS A 173 -9.65 -5.26 7.04
CA LYS A 173 -9.75 -5.85 8.39
C LYS A 173 -8.60 -6.82 8.67
N GLY A 174 -7.56 -6.75 7.87
CA GLY A 174 -6.36 -7.56 7.97
C GLY A 174 -6.48 -8.95 7.35
N SER A 175 -5.36 -9.66 7.37
CA SER A 175 -5.22 -11.05 6.95
C SER A 175 -4.80 -11.90 8.16
N PRO A 176 -5.56 -12.94 8.53
CA PRO A 176 -5.15 -13.89 9.56
C PRO A 176 -3.83 -14.60 9.24
N VAL A 177 -3.50 -14.78 7.95
CA VAL A 177 -2.19 -15.34 7.53
C VAL A 177 -1.06 -14.42 7.98
N ALA A 178 -1.21 -13.11 7.80
CA ALA A 178 -0.21 -12.15 8.26
C ALA A 178 -0.11 -12.12 9.79
N SER A 179 -1.24 -12.18 10.52
CA SER A 179 -1.23 -12.28 11.99
C SER A 179 -0.51 -13.55 12.46
N LEU A 180 -0.73 -14.69 11.81
CA LEU A 180 -0.03 -15.94 12.14
C LEU A 180 1.48 -15.80 11.93
N ILE A 181 1.91 -15.24 10.79
CA ILE A 181 3.34 -15.02 10.49
C ILE A 181 3.95 -14.09 11.54
N MET A 182 3.27 -13.03 11.94
CA MET A 182 3.77 -12.09 12.95
C MET A 182 3.87 -12.71 14.35
N ASN A 183 3.02 -13.66 14.69
CA ASN A 183 3.06 -14.36 15.98
C ASN A 183 4.25 -15.31 16.14
N VAL A 184 4.88 -15.72 15.03
CA VAL A 184 6.14 -16.52 15.07
C VAL A 184 7.38 -15.64 14.96
N ASP A 185 7.22 -14.32 14.81
CA ASP A 185 8.32 -13.37 14.80
C ASP A 185 9.08 -13.40 16.15
N GLY A 186 10.41 -13.28 16.05
CA GLY A 186 11.30 -13.44 17.23
C GLY A 186 11.69 -14.90 17.52
N THR A 187 11.08 -15.87 16.86
CA THR A 187 11.54 -17.26 16.86
C THR A 187 12.63 -17.47 15.79
N ILE A 188 13.39 -18.58 15.89
CA ILE A 188 14.37 -18.94 14.84
C ILE A 188 13.67 -19.08 13.47
N LEU A 189 12.47 -19.64 13.46
CA LEU A 189 11.67 -19.81 12.24
C LEU A 189 11.22 -18.45 11.66
N GLY A 190 10.75 -17.53 12.52
CA GLY A 190 10.36 -16.17 12.12
C GLY A 190 11.53 -15.36 11.57
N THR A 191 12.70 -15.45 12.22
CA THR A 191 13.93 -14.77 11.76
C THR A 191 14.38 -15.30 10.39
N ALA A 192 14.40 -16.63 10.19
CA ALA A 192 14.76 -17.24 8.92
C ALA A 192 13.74 -16.88 7.82
N GLY A 193 12.44 -16.90 8.12
CA GLY A 193 11.39 -16.50 7.21
C GLY A 193 11.51 -15.03 6.78
N SER A 194 11.76 -14.12 7.72
CA SER A 194 11.98 -12.69 7.42
C SER A 194 13.21 -12.46 6.54
N ALA A 195 14.30 -13.20 6.77
CA ALA A 195 15.52 -13.10 5.94
C ALA A 195 15.25 -13.55 4.50
N VAL A 196 14.50 -14.64 4.30
CA VAL A 196 14.10 -15.13 2.97
C VAL A 196 13.21 -14.10 2.27
N VAL A 197 12.20 -13.56 2.96
CA VAL A 197 11.31 -12.52 2.39
C VAL A 197 12.11 -11.27 2.00
N ASN A 198 13.03 -10.81 2.84
CA ASN A 198 13.86 -9.64 2.54
C ASN A 198 14.80 -9.90 1.35
N PHE A 199 15.36 -11.12 1.21
CA PHE A 199 16.16 -11.48 0.04
C PHE A 199 15.34 -11.42 -1.25
N PHE A 200 14.15 -12.02 -1.29
CA PHE A 200 13.27 -11.98 -2.47
C PHE A 200 12.78 -10.56 -2.78
N SER A 201 12.49 -9.76 -1.76
CA SER A 201 12.09 -8.37 -1.98
C SER A 201 13.23 -7.54 -2.58
N GLY A 202 14.46 -7.76 -2.15
CA GLY A 202 15.64 -7.16 -2.77
C GLY A 202 15.79 -7.56 -4.24
N ALA A 203 15.60 -8.84 -4.56
CA ALA A 203 15.63 -9.34 -5.94
C ALA A 203 14.53 -8.73 -6.82
N ILE A 204 13.31 -8.60 -6.31
CA ILE A 204 12.19 -7.94 -7.01
C ILE A 204 12.52 -6.47 -7.28
N THR A 205 13.02 -5.73 -6.28
CA THR A 205 13.39 -4.32 -6.44
C THR A 205 14.50 -4.14 -7.46
N TRP A 206 15.54 -4.98 -7.38
CA TRP A 206 16.64 -4.96 -8.35
C TRP A 206 16.15 -5.27 -9.76
N SER A 207 15.28 -6.27 -9.94
CA SER A 207 14.74 -6.65 -11.26
C SER A 207 13.86 -5.57 -11.90
N GLN A 208 13.34 -4.63 -11.12
CA GLN A 208 12.63 -3.45 -11.57
C GLN A 208 13.56 -2.25 -11.85
N GLY A 209 14.86 -2.40 -11.62
CA GLY A 209 15.83 -1.30 -11.72
C GLY A 209 15.64 -0.21 -10.65
N LEU A 210 15.05 -0.55 -9.51
CA LEU A 210 14.80 0.38 -8.41
C LEU A 210 16.00 0.41 -7.46
N ASP A 211 16.30 1.62 -6.94
CA ASP A 211 17.31 1.77 -5.88
C ASP A 211 16.75 1.32 -4.52
N PRO A 212 17.37 0.32 -3.84
CA PRO A 212 16.92 -0.17 -2.54
C PRO A 212 16.90 0.90 -1.43
N LYS A 213 17.66 2.00 -1.58
CA LYS A 213 17.64 3.11 -0.61
C LYS A 213 16.37 3.94 -0.74
N SER A 214 15.89 4.12 -1.98
CA SER A 214 14.65 4.84 -2.28
C SER A 214 13.41 3.98 -2.07
N TYR A 215 13.56 2.66 -2.17
CA TYR A 215 12.50 1.67 -1.96
C TYR A 215 12.89 0.71 -0.83
N PRO A 216 12.90 1.17 0.42
CA PRO A 216 13.35 0.36 1.56
C PRO A 216 12.43 -0.83 1.79
N HIS A 217 13.03 -1.95 2.22
CA HIS A 217 12.32 -3.18 2.55
C HIS A 217 12.26 -3.37 4.05
N ASP A 218 11.06 -3.63 4.54
CA ASP A 218 10.79 -4.09 5.89
C ASP A 218 9.62 -5.07 5.85
N ALA A 219 9.97 -6.35 5.79
CA ALA A 219 8.99 -7.44 5.71
C ALA A 219 8.11 -7.50 6.98
N LEU A 220 8.69 -7.18 8.14
CA LEU A 220 7.95 -7.17 9.40
C LEU A 220 6.98 -6.01 9.46
N ALA A 221 7.39 -4.81 9.01
CA ALA A 221 6.49 -3.68 8.91
C ALA A 221 5.33 -3.95 7.93
N ALA A 222 5.62 -4.61 6.79
CA ALA A 222 4.58 -5.05 5.85
C ALA A 222 3.60 -6.02 6.52
N GLY A 223 4.11 -7.10 7.13
CA GLY A 223 3.29 -8.09 7.82
C GLY A 223 2.44 -7.50 8.94
N ARG A 224 3.03 -6.65 9.79
CA ARG A 224 2.30 -5.94 10.85
C ARG A 224 1.19 -5.07 10.28
N SER A 225 1.45 -4.35 9.20
CA SER A 225 0.48 -3.43 8.59
C SER A 225 -0.77 -4.12 8.02
N ILE A 226 -0.62 -5.36 7.55
CA ILE A 226 -1.72 -6.15 6.97
C ILE A 226 -2.23 -7.25 7.91
N SER A 227 -1.68 -7.38 9.13
CA SER A 227 -2.25 -8.22 10.17
C SER A 227 -3.62 -7.70 10.64
N VAL A 228 -4.40 -8.50 11.33
CA VAL A 228 -5.68 -8.09 11.91
C VAL A 228 -5.49 -6.94 12.89
N GLU A 229 -4.47 -7.04 13.73
CA GLU A 229 -4.12 -6.05 14.75
C GLU A 229 -3.66 -4.73 14.11
N GLY A 230 -2.75 -4.80 13.13
CA GLY A 230 -2.23 -3.62 12.44
C GLY A 230 -3.31 -2.92 11.60
N SER A 231 -4.17 -3.69 10.93
CA SER A 231 -5.30 -3.12 10.19
C SER A 231 -6.30 -2.44 11.12
N THR A 232 -6.54 -3.00 12.32
CA THR A 232 -7.39 -2.35 13.33
C THR A 232 -6.80 -1.01 13.77
N GLN A 233 -5.50 -0.96 14.06
CA GLN A 233 -4.81 0.30 14.39
C GLN A 233 -4.81 1.29 13.22
N PHE A 234 -4.61 0.83 11.99
CA PHE A 234 -4.67 1.68 10.81
C PHE A 234 -6.08 2.26 10.61
N ASN A 235 -7.12 1.49 10.85
CA ASN A 235 -8.52 1.93 10.71
C ASN A 235 -8.90 3.04 11.70
N THR A 236 -8.28 3.14 12.88
CA THR A 236 -8.52 4.27 13.81
C THR A 236 -8.03 5.59 13.25
N ARG A 237 -6.98 5.58 12.42
CA ARG A 237 -6.38 6.79 11.82
C ARG A 237 -6.97 7.09 10.44
N PHE A 238 -7.31 6.06 9.70
CA PHE A 238 -7.81 6.14 8.32
C PHE A 238 -9.12 5.34 8.17
N PRO A 239 -10.24 5.76 8.79
CA PRO A 239 -11.48 4.99 8.82
C PRO A 239 -12.31 5.04 7.53
N MET A 240 -11.99 5.95 6.59
CA MET A 240 -12.77 6.20 5.39
C MET A 240 -13.11 4.91 4.65
N GLY A 241 -14.40 4.70 4.35
CA GLY A 241 -14.91 3.58 3.55
C GLY A 241 -14.86 2.20 4.22
N VAL A 242 -14.32 2.09 5.44
CA VAL A 242 -14.28 0.80 6.16
C VAL A 242 -15.65 0.50 6.76
N PRO A 243 -16.21 -0.72 6.53
CA PRO A 243 -17.46 -1.11 7.16
C PRO A 243 -17.37 -1.14 8.69
N THR A 244 -18.37 -0.60 9.37
CA THR A 244 -18.48 -0.63 10.83
C THR A 244 -18.95 -1.97 11.38
N THR A 245 -19.58 -2.79 10.53
CA THR A 245 -20.01 -4.15 10.86
C THR A 245 -19.00 -5.18 10.34
N THR A 246 -19.11 -6.42 10.83
CA THR A 246 -18.17 -7.50 10.49
C THR A 246 -18.04 -7.72 8.96
N CYS A 247 -19.16 -7.74 8.23
CA CYS A 247 -19.19 -8.07 6.80
C CYS A 247 -20.16 -7.17 6.00
N GLY A 248 -20.46 -5.97 6.51
CA GLY A 248 -21.31 -4.99 5.82
C GLY A 248 -20.57 -4.20 4.76
N GLU A 249 -21.27 -3.25 4.15
CA GLU A 249 -20.66 -2.25 3.26
C GLU A 249 -20.16 -1.04 4.04
N GLY A 250 -19.16 -0.37 3.50
CA GLY A 250 -18.72 0.94 3.98
C GLY A 250 -19.47 2.08 3.29
N ASN A 251 -19.17 3.31 3.67
CA ASN A 251 -19.76 4.47 3.03
C ASN A 251 -19.34 4.54 1.56
N TYR A 252 -20.33 4.71 0.68
CA TYR A 252 -20.09 4.83 -0.77
C TYR A 252 -19.33 6.09 -1.14
N GLN A 253 -19.58 7.19 -0.41
CA GLN A 253 -18.95 8.49 -0.66
C GLN A 253 -18.64 9.21 0.64
N GLU A 254 -17.41 9.72 0.77
CA GLU A 254 -16.98 10.59 1.86
C GLU A 254 -16.04 11.67 1.31
N LYS A 255 -16.17 12.92 1.81
CA LYS A 255 -15.32 14.06 1.38
C LYS A 255 -15.25 14.25 -0.15
N GLY A 256 -16.30 13.87 -0.87
CA GLY A 256 -16.35 13.95 -2.34
C GLY A 256 -15.59 12.82 -3.07
N ILE A 257 -15.10 11.82 -2.34
CA ILE A 257 -14.40 10.65 -2.88
C ILE A 257 -15.38 9.48 -2.95
N TYR A 258 -15.52 8.86 -4.12
CA TYR A 258 -16.31 7.65 -4.31
C TYR A 258 -15.49 6.40 -4.00
N MET A 259 -16.09 5.42 -3.31
CA MET A 259 -15.39 4.24 -2.82
C MET A 259 -16.08 2.96 -3.27
N TYR A 260 -15.27 2.06 -3.84
CA TYR A 260 -15.73 0.79 -4.40
C TYR A 260 -14.84 -0.36 -3.94
N SER A 261 -15.42 -1.57 -3.89
CA SER A 261 -14.62 -2.80 -3.74
C SER A 261 -15.15 -3.93 -4.61
N PHE A 262 -14.24 -4.84 -4.95
CA PHE A 262 -14.56 -6.18 -5.44
C PHE A 262 -13.49 -7.19 -4.99
N SER A 263 -13.85 -8.47 -4.91
CA SER A 263 -12.96 -9.51 -4.40
C SER A 263 -13.29 -10.89 -4.91
N GLY A 264 -12.26 -11.74 -4.91
CA GLY A 264 -12.38 -13.17 -5.08
C GLY A 264 -12.83 -13.90 -3.80
N THR A 265 -13.30 -15.13 -3.98
CA THR A 265 -13.71 -16.02 -2.88
C THR A 265 -13.36 -17.47 -3.14
N ARG A 266 -12.38 -17.75 -3.99
CA ARG A 266 -12.00 -19.12 -4.31
C ARG A 266 -10.48 -19.26 -4.31
N ALA A 267 -9.93 -19.98 -3.36
CA ALA A 267 -8.47 -20.16 -3.22
C ALA A 267 -7.86 -21.07 -4.30
N VAL A 268 -8.63 -21.99 -4.87
CA VAL A 268 -8.19 -22.93 -5.91
C VAL A 268 -9.04 -22.73 -7.15
N THR A 269 -8.43 -22.37 -8.27
CA THR A 269 -9.15 -21.96 -9.49
C THR A 269 -8.73 -22.73 -10.72
N ASN A 270 -7.45 -23.15 -10.82
CA ASN A 270 -6.94 -23.85 -11.99
C ASN A 270 -5.81 -24.81 -11.59
N ILE A 271 -5.97 -26.10 -11.89
CA ILE A 271 -4.98 -27.15 -11.56
C ILE A 271 -3.57 -26.88 -12.11
N LEU A 272 -3.45 -26.05 -13.13
CA LEU A 272 -2.18 -25.65 -13.73
C LEU A 272 -1.59 -24.39 -13.10
N ASP A 273 -2.31 -23.73 -12.18
CA ASP A 273 -1.82 -22.57 -11.48
C ASP A 273 -0.86 -23.00 -10.35
N PRO A 274 0.44 -22.65 -10.44
CA PRO A 274 1.42 -23.01 -9.43
C PRO A 274 1.17 -22.31 -8.07
N LEU A 275 0.32 -21.29 -7.99
CA LEU A 275 -0.04 -20.59 -6.75
C LEU A 275 -1.24 -21.23 -6.03
N ASP A 276 -2.06 -22.01 -6.73
CA ASP A 276 -3.22 -22.68 -6.13
C ASP A 276 -2.89 -23.55 -4.90
N PRO A 277 -1.80 -24.36 -4.88
CA PRO A 277 -1.44 -25.09 -3.67
C PRO A 277 -1.09 -24.22 -2.46
N LEU A 278 -0.46 -23.05 -2.69
CA LEU A 278 -0.19 -22.07 -1.65
C LEU A 278 -1.49 -21.50 -1.11
N PHE A 279 -2.37 -21.04 -2.00
CA PHE A 279 -3.65 -20.45 -1.62
C PHE A 279 -4.60 -21.46 -0.96
N ALA A 280 -4.57 -22.73 -1.38
CA ALA A 280 -5.31 -23.78 -0.69
C ALA A 280 -4.87 -23.94 0.78
N GLY A 281 -3.55 -23.92 1.03
CA GLY A 281 -3.01 -24.00 2.40
C GLY A 281 -3.35 -22.79 3.25
N THR A 282 -3.16 -21.57 2.71
CA THR A 282 -3.42 -20.32 3.44
C THR A 282 -4.93 -20.06 3.64
N SER A 283 -5.77 -20.51 2.73
CA SER A 283 -7.23 -20.39 2.81
C SER A 283 -7.80 -20.95 4.13
N LEU A 284 -7.25 -22.06 4.60
CA LEU A 284 -7.66 -22.67 5.87
C LEU A 284 -7.35 -21.80 7.10
N ILE A 285 -6.35 -20.92 6.98
CA ILE A 285 -5.96 -19.96 8.02
C ILE A 285 -6.83 -18.72 7.95
N VAL A 286 -7.17 -18.27 6.72
CA VAL A 286 -7.95 -17.06 6.49
C VAL A 286 -9.38 -17.24 7.00
N ASP A 287 -10.06 -18.28 6.54
CA ASP A 287 -11.42 -18.60 6.90
C ASP A 287 -11.75 -20.05 6.53
N ILE A 288 -11.96 -20.87 7.52
CA ILE A 288 -12.30 -22.30 7.33
C ILE A 288 -13.66 -22.49 6.62
N THR A 289 -14.51 -21.46 6.59
CA THR A 289 -15.81 -21.49 5.86
C THR A 289 -15.65 -21.37 4.35
N GLY A 290 -14.46 -20.97 3.89
CA GLY A 290 -14.08 -20.95 2.47
C GLY A 290 -14.41 -19.67 1.71
N ASP A 291 -15.02 -18.67 2.33
CA ASP A 291 -15.31 -17.38 1.67
C ASP A 291 -14.08 -16.46 1.64
N ASN A 292 -13.02 -16.93 0.95
CA ASN A 292 -11.78 -16.19 0.80
C ASN A 292 -11.05 -16.53 -0.51
N ASP A 293 -10.11 -15.67 -0.90
CA ASP A 293 -9.29 -15.79 -2.10
C ASP A 293 -7.94 -16.52 -1.86
N GLY A 294 -7.75 -17.10 -0.66
CA GLY A 294 -6.51 -17.70 -0.20
C GLY A 294 -5.67 -16.79 0.70
N MET A 295 -5.84 -15.47 0.65
CA MET A 295 -5.06 -14.48 1.44
C MET A 295 -5.94 -13.55 2.26
N VAL A 296 -7.11 -13.18 1.73
CA VAL A 296 -8.02 -12.19 2.32
C VAL A 296 -9.44 -12.77 2.35
N SER A 297 -10.11 -12.65 3.48
CA SER A 297 -11.51 -13.07 3.56
C SER A 297 -12.43 -12.06 2.85
N ARG A 298 -13.55 -12.57 2.33
CA ARG A 298 -14.61 -11.76 1.73
C ARG A 298 -15.00 -10.57 2.59
N CYS A 299 -15.10 -10.75 3.91
CA CYS A 299 -15.49 -9.69 4.83
C CYS A 299 -14.37 -8.68 5.08
N SER A 300 -13.11 -9.10 5.08
CA SER A 300 -11.96 -8.19 5.18
C SER A 300 -11.80 -7.31 3.93
N ALA A 301 -12.15 -7.85 2.76
CA ALA A 301 -12.04 -7.17 1.47
C ALA A 301 -13.09 -6.08 1.25
N LYS A 302 -14.17 -6.05 2.03
CA LYS A 302 -15.26 -5.07 1.87
C LYS A 302 -14.81 -3.66 2.21
N PHE A 303 -15.13 -2.73 1.29
CA PHE A 303 -14.76 -1.33 1.37
C PHE A 303 -15.70 -0.48 0.51
N GLY A 304 -16.21 0.62 1.06
CA GLY A 304 -17.16 1.46 0.34
C GLY A 304 -18.36 0.66 -0.18
N LYS A 305 -18.79 0.93 -1.40
CA LYS A 305 -19.80 0.16 -2.10
C LYS A 305 -19.20 -1.11 -2.69
N THR A 306 -19.70 -2.25 -2.29
CA THR A 306 -19.35 -3.54 -2.87
C THR A 306 -19.92 -3.64 -4.30
N VAL A 307 -19.04 -3.70 -5.28
CA VAL A 307 -19.42 -3.94 -6.68
C VAL A 307 -19.70 -5.42 -6.91
N ARG A 308 -18.77 -6.26 -6.44
CA ARG A 308 -18.89 -7.71 -6.47
C ARG A 308 -17.90 -8.33 -5.49
N ASP A 309 -18.35 -9.22 -4.62
CA ASP A 309 -17.55 -9.81 -3.54
C ASP A 309 -17.56 -11.35 -3.54
N ASN A 310 -17.88 -11.95 -4.68
CA ASN A 310 -18.01 -13.39 -4.86
C ASN A 310 -17.45 -13.86 -6.22
N LEU A 311 -16.42 -13.20 -6.69
CA LEU A 311 -15.76 -13.62 -7.93
C LEU A 311 -15.06 -14.98 -7.68
N PRO A 312 -15.19 -15.95 -8.61
CA PRO A 312 -14.54 -17.24 -8.46
C PRO A 312 -13.05 -17.15 -8.82
N TRP A 313 -12.33 -16.26 -8.14
CA TRP A 313 -10.93 -15.92 -8.28
C TRP A 313 -10.15 -16.20 -7.01
N ASN A 314 -8.89 -16.62 -7.15
CA ASN A 314 -7.90 -16.58 -6.11
C ASN A 314 -7.25 -15.16 -6.06
N HIS A 315 -6.40 -14.94 -5.07
CA HIS A 315 -5.75 -13.63 -4.86
C HIS A 315 -4.87 -13.17 -6.02
N ALA A 316 -4.34 -14.08 -6.84
CA ALA A 316 -3.53 -13.76 -8.02
C ALA A 316 -4.38 -13.56 -9.28
N ASP A 317 -5.51 -14.27 -9.42
CA ASP A 317 -6.44 -14.09 -10.52
C ASP A 317 -6.98 -12.67 -10.60
N GLU A 318 -7.15 -12.01 -9.46
CA GLU A 318 -7.68 -10.64 -9.34
C GLU A 318 -6.87 -9.60 -10.11
N VAL A 319 -5.60 -9.86 -10.31
CA VAL A 319 -4.68 -9.04 -11.10
C VAL A 319 -4.22 -9.75 -12.37
N ASN A 320 -4.93 -10.82 -12.73
CA ASN A 320 -4.70 -11.65 -13.91
C ASN A 320 -3.29 -12.26 -13.97
N GLN A 321 -2.70 -12.53 -12.79
CA GLN A 321 -1.36 -13.11 -12.68
C GLN A 321 -1.31 -14.57 -13.15
N VAL A 322 -0.08 -15.12 -13.17
CA VAL A 322 0.23 -16.43 -13.74
C VAL A 322 -0.24 -16.51 -15.22
N LEU A 323 0.05 -15.44 -15.97
CA LEU A 323 -0.29 -15.31 -17.40
C LEU A 323 -1.80 -15.48 -17.71
N GLY A 324 -2.65 -15.15 -16.73
CA GLY A 324 -4.11 -15.25 -16.87
C GLY A 324 -4.68 -16.65 -16.68
N LEU A 325 -3.93 -17.57 -16.05
CA LEU A 325 -4.47 -18.85 -15.62
C LEU A 325 -5.51 -18.62 -14.52
N LYS A 326 -6.74 -18.98 -14.79
CA LYS A 326 -7.87 -18.89 -13.88
C LYS A 326 -8.88 -19.99 -14.20
N SER A 327 -9.95 -20.10 -13.42
CA SER A 327 -11.05 -21.02 -13.76
C SER A 327 -11.64 -20.68 -15.13
N LEU A 328 -11.88 -21.70 -15.96
CA LEU A 328 -12.43 -21.55 -17.31
C LEU A 328 -13.78 -20.82 -17.34
N PHE A 329 -14.56 -20.93 -16.27
CA PHE A 329 -15.89 -20.32 -16.16
C PHE A 329 -15.89 -19.04 -15.31
N ALA A 330 -14.73 -18.59 -14.85
CA ALA A 330 -14.62 -17.34 -14.13
C ALA A 330 -14.75 -16.15 -15.08
N PRO A 331 -15.40 -15.04 -14.67
CA PRO A 331 -15.33 -13.79 -15.40
C PRO A 331 -13.89 -13.39 -15.65
N ASP A 332 -13.63 -12.77 -16.80
CA ASP A 332 -12.28 -12.29 -17.11
C ASP A 332 -11.97 -11.04 -16.27
N PRO A 333 -10.87 -11.02 -15.50
CA PRO A 333 -10.44 -9.83 -14.77
C PRO A 333 -10.32 -8.59 -15.67
N ILE A 334 -9.77 -8.75 -16.88
CA ILE A 334 -9.62 -7.65 -17.85
C ILE A 334 -10.99 -7.00 -18.12
N ASP A 335 -12.03 -7.80 -18.35
CA ASP A 335 -13.39 -7.30 -18.59
C ASP A 335 -13.98 -6.60 -17.37
N ILE A 336 -13.76 -7.14 -16.18
CA ILE A 336 -14.26 -6.53 -14.93
C ILE A 336 -13.62 -5.15 -14.70
N TYR A 337 -12.31 -5.01 -14.90
CA TYR A 337 -11.65 -3.70 -14.78
C TYR A 337 -12.12 -2.73 -15.87
N ARG A 338 -12.32 -3.19 -17.11
CA ARG A 338 -12.85 -2.36 -18.19
C ARG A 338 -14.27 -1.87 -17.91
N GLN A 339 -15.14 -2.74 -17.41
CA GLN A 339 -16.49 -2.38 -16.97
C GLN A 339 -16.45 -1.41 -15.79
N HIS A 340 -15.51 -1.58 -14.86
CA HIS A 340 -15.36 -0.65 -13.74
C HIS A 340 -14.86 0.73 -14.20
N ALA A 341 -13.90 0.78 -15.14
CA ALA A 341 -13.47 2.04 -15.75
C ALA A 341 -14.65 2.77 -16.42
N ASN A 342 -15.51 2.04 -17.14
CA ASN A 342 -16.73 2.62 -17.70
C ASN A 342 -17.70 3.11 -16.62
N ARG A 343 -17.83 2.41 -15.49
CA ARG A 343 -18.61 2.87 -14.33
C ARG A 343 -18.08 4.20 -13.80
N LEU A 344 -16.76 4.34 -13.62
CA LEU A 344 -16.15 5.59 -13.20
C LEU A 344 -16.39 6.70 -14.21
N LYS A 345 -16.24 6.42 -15.50
CA LYS A 345 -16.53 7.36 -16.60
C LYS A 345 -17.97 7.87 -16.54
N LEU A 346 -18.95 6.98 -16.41
CA LEU A 346 -20.37 7.35 -16.34
C LEU A 346 -20.71 8.15 -15.08
N GLN A 347 -19.91 8.01 -14.03
CA GLN A 347 -20.01 8.79 -12.79
C GLN A 347 -19.30 10.15 -12.89
N GLY A 348 -18.63 10.45 -14.00
CA GLY A 348 -17.89 11.70 -14.20
C GLY A 348 -16.53 11.75 -13.50
N LEU A 349 -15.97 10.58 -13.18
CA LEU A 349 -14.71 10.38 -12.44
C LEU A 349 -13.52 10.11 -13.34
#